data_e7b5ed8d98355410d744ee68f914d5a2
#
_entry.id   e7b5ed8d98355410d744ee68f914d5a2
#
_cell.length_a   1.000
_cell.length_b   1.000
_cell.length_c   1.000
_cell.angle_alpha   90.00
_cell.angle_beta   90.00
_cell.angle_gamma   90.00
#
_symmetry.space_group_name_H-M   'P 1'
#
loop_
_entity.id
_entity.type
_entity.pdbx_description
1 polymer ?
#
loop_
_entity_poly.entity_id
_entity_poly.type
_entity_poly.pdbx_seq_one_letter_code
_entity_poly.pdbx_strand_id
1 'polypeptide(L)'
;MKPRRTISTSKTCTGLDLELIEHDERLFLECQGRQVDASHLGHAARKLIGVMTRPFRPARQPRIVFLGLGFGHALLEAQKSLPQEKASFVVVSEADELSRWISEHLADHPFTDERVHLHQGSPFDPISGKLSESQGIIADLDHLEALAPKKWSILSESVLKGYSDRLKNGGLLGLISTRERPGLEKKLRKVGFDVATDLVPFSPNSKKNRTLYLGKKGHYQRSH
;
A
#
# COMPACT_ATOMS: atom_id res chain seq x y z
N MET A 1 25.97 0.53 19.39
CA MET A 1 24.53 0.58 19.15
C MET A 1 24.03 1.96 19.54
N LYS A 2 23.51 2.75 18.59
CA LYS A 2 22.98 4.08 18.89
C LYS A 2 21.63 3.93 19.64
N PRO A 3 21.32 4.81 20.62
CA PRO A 3 20.06 4.71 21.34
C PRO A 3 18.87 4.93 20.40
N ARG A 4 17.77 4.29 20.73
CA ARG A 4 16.49 4.53 20.05
C ARG A 4 15.97 5.92 20.42
N ARG A 5 15.59 6.72 19.43
CA ARG A 5 15.15 8.11 19.60
C ARG A 5 13.92 8.40 18.76
N THR A 6 12.86 8.90 19.37
CA THR A 6 11.72 9.49 18.65
C THR A 6 12.17 10.83 18.07
N ILE A 7 12.07 11.01 16.76
CA ILE A 7 12.45 12.23 16.04
C ILE A 7 11.26 13.07 15.64
N SER A 8 10.07 12.47 15.46
CA SER A 8 8.84 13.19 15.16
C SER A 8 7.62 12.43 15.65
N THR A 9 6.55 13.17 15.97
CA THR A 9 5.25 12.62 16.40
C THR A 9 4.12 13.32 15.67
N SER A 10 3.04 12.60 15.40
CA SER A 10 1.81 13.13 14.82
C SER A 10 0.61 12.28 15.21
N LYS A 11 -0.55 12.63 14.70
CA LYS A 11 -1.78 11.83 14.79
C LYS A 11 -2.16 11.30 13.41
N THR A 12 -2.63 10.05 13.35
CA THR A 12 -3.27 9.53 12.15
C THR A 12 -4.63 10.21 11.91
N CYS A 13 -5.19 10.05 10.72
CA CYS A 13 -6.56 10.50 10.41
C CYS A 13 -7.63 9.84 11.32
N THR A 14 -7.29 8.77 12.02
CA THR A 14 -8.15 8.09 13.00
C THR A 14 -7.84 8.49 14.45
N GLY A 15 -6.93 9.47 14.66
CA GLY A 15 -6.55 10.00 15.97
C GLY A 15 -5.55 9.16 16.76
N LEU A 16 -4.96 8.11 16.15
CA LEU A 16 -3.94 7.29 16.79
C LEU A 16 -2.58 7.99 16.79
N ASP A 17 -1.77 7.77 17.84
CA ASP A 17 -0.42 8.33 17.92
C ASP A 17 0.49 7.62 16.92
N LEU A 18 1.19 8.42 16.10
CA LEU A 18 2.15 7.98 15.11
C LEU A 18 3.51 8.61 15.44
N GLU A 19 4.55 7.79 15.44
CA GLU A 19 5.91 8.19 15.79
C GLU A 19 6.90 7.77 14.72
N LEU A 20 7.80 8.68 14.35
CA LEU A 20 9.00 8.39 13.58
C LEU A 20 10.18 8.22 14.53
N ILE A 21 10.83 7.06 14.47
CA ILE A 21 11.89 6.67 15.39
C ILE A 21 13.15 6.36 14.60
N GLU A 22 14.28 6.87 15.09
CA GLU A 22 15.60 6.51 14.61
C GLU A 22 16.27 5.51 15.57
N HIS A 23 16.87 4.46 15.03
CA HIS A 23 17.68 3.49 15.74
C HIS A 23 18.72 2.87 14.79
N ASP A 24 20.01 2.93 15.16
CA ASP A 24 21.13 2.42 14.37
C ASP A 24 21.06 2.82 12.87
N GLU A 25 20.87 4.13 12.60
CA GLU A 25 20.81 4.71 11.25
C GLU A 25 19.62 4.22 10.40
N ARG A 26 18.63 3.60 11.03
CA ARG A 26 17.38 3.17 10.40
C ARG A 26 16.21 3.92 10.98
N LEU A 27 15.23 4.14 10.13
CA LEU A 27 13.97 4.75 10.52
C LEU A 27 12.89 3.70 10.70
N PHE A 28 12.08 3.88 11.71
CA PHE A 28 10.94 3.04 12.04
C PHE A 28 9.71 3.91 12.20
N LEU A 29 8.61 3.47 11.65
CA LEU A 29 7.30 4.08 11.86
C LEU A 29 6.56 3.23 12.88
N GLU A 30 6.08 3.86 13.95
CA GLU A 30 5.31 3.20 15.00
C GLU A 30 3.95 3.85 15.19
N CYS A 31 2.94 3.03 15.41
CA CYS A 31 1.60 3.48 15.77
C CYS A 31 1.20 2.83 17.09
N GLN A 32 0.86 3.63 18.09
CA GLN A 32 0.50 3.16 19.43
C GLN A 32 1.56 2.20 20.01
N GLY A 33 2.84 2.54 19.87
CA GLY A 33 3.97 1.74 20.35
C GLY A 33 4.23 0.42 19.59
N ARG A 34 3.58 0.20 18.45
CA ARG A 34 3.79 -0.95 17.59
C ARG A 34 4.42 -0.53 16.27
N GLN A 35 5.52 -1.18 15.89
CA GLN A 35 6.13 -0.93 14.58
C GLN A 35 5.16 -1.31 13.45
N VAL A 36 4.92 -0.37 12.56
CA VAL A 36 4.06 -0.55 11.38
C VAL A 36 4.86 -0.61 10.09
N ASP A 37 6.03 0.05 10.03
CA ASP A 37 6.94 -0.01 8.88
C ASP A 37 8.38 0.31 9.31
N ALA A 38 9.35 0.09 8.40
CA ALA A 38 10.74 0.48 8.59
C ALA A 38 11.45 0.76 7.25
N SER A 39 12.34 1.74 7.24
CA SER A 39 13.01 2.23 6.03
C SER A 39 13.81 1.18 5.23
N HIS A 40 14.18 0.06 5.85
CA HIS A 40 14.92 -1.03 5.22
C HIS A 40 14.03 -2.21 4.75
N LEU A 41 12.72 -2.19 4.94
CA LEU A 41 11.82 -3.33 4.73
C LEU A 41 11.04 -3.32 3.40
N GLY A 42 11.51 -2.59 2.39
CA GLY A 42 10.81 -2.43 1.11
C GLY A 42 10.85 -3.64 0.14
N HIS A 43 11.51 -4.76 0.46
CA HIS A 43 11.74 -5.84 -0.52
C HIS A 43 10.45 -6.45 -1.08
N ALA A 44 9.51 -6.83 -0.21
CA ALA A 44 8.24 -7.43 -0.62
C ALA A 44 7.36 -6.45 -1.42
N ALA A 45 7.33 -5.17 -1.00
CA ALA A 45 6.63 -4.11 -1.72
C ALA A 45 7.17 -3.93 -3.15
N ARG A 46 8.49 -3.86 -3.31
CA ARG A 46 9.13 -3.77 -4.65
C ARG A 46 8.81 -4.99 -5.52
N LYS A 47 8.83 -6.20 -4.95
CA LYS A 47 8.47 -7.43 -5.68
C LYS A 47 7.02 -7.42 -6.16
N LEU A 48 6.08 -7.06 -5.28
CA LEU A 48 4.67 -6.94 -5.65
C LEU A 48 4.48 -5.95 -6.79
N ILE A 49 5.07 -4.76 -6.68
CA ILE A 49 4.99 -3.71 -7.70
C ILE A 49 5.57 -4.19 -9.03
N GLY A 50 6.75 -4.83 -9.01
CA GLY A 50 7.40 -5.35 -10.22
C GLY A 50 6.55 -6.34 -10.99
N VAL A 51 5.72 -7.16 -10.30
CA VAL A 51 4.76 -8.06 -10.95
C VAL A 51 3.51 -7.29 -11.41
N MET A 52 2.96 -6.48 -10.53
CA MET A 52 1.67 -5.82 -10.68
C MET A 52 1.65 -4.76 -11.79
N THR A 53 2.76 -4.08 -12.02
CA THR A 53 2.85 -3.00 -13.03
C THR A 53 3.07 -3.51 -14.45
N ARG A 54 3.54 -4.76 -14.65
CA ARG A 54 3.83 -5.33 -15.97
C ARG A 54 2.70 -5.17 -16.99
N PRO A 55 1.42 -5.49 -16.66
CA PRO A 55 0.31 -5.35 -17.61
C PRO A 55 -0.01 -3.90 -17.96
N PHE A 56 0.45 -2.93 -17.16
CA PHE A 56 0.14 -1.52 -17.34
C PHE A 56 1.23 -0.73 -18.08
N ARG A 57 2.38 -1.36 -18.37
CA ARG A 57 3.46 -0.72 -19.14
C ARG A 57 3.05 -0.21 -20.53
N PRO A 58 2.15 -0.90 -21.27
CA PRO A 58 1.66 -0.39 -22.55
C PRO A 58 0.61 0.72 -22.41
N ALA A 59 0.05 0.92 -21.22
CA ALA A 59 -0.99 1.93 -20.99
C ALA A 59 -0.37 3.34 -21.08
N ARG A 60 -1.03 4.24 -21.81
CA ARG A 60 -0.56 5.63 -21.94
C ARG A 60 -0.68 6.42 -20.63
N GLN A 61 -1.68 6.12 -19.82
CA GLN A 61 -2.01 6.83 -18.59
C GLN A 61 -2.36 5.82 -17.47
N PRO A 62 -1.38 5.01 -17.00
CA PRO A 62 -1.64 4.10 -15.89
C PRO A 62 -1.90 4.90 -14.61
N ARG A 63 -2.91 4.51 -13.85
CA ARG A 63 -3.23 5.10 -12.55
C ARG A 63 -3.17 4.01 -11.48
N ILE A 64 -2.33 4.24 -10.48
CA ILE A 64 -2.12 3.33 -9.36
C ILE A 64 -2.48 4.07 -8.07
N VAL A 65 -3.23 3.42 -7.19
CA VAL A 65 -3.61 3.93 -5.87
C VAL A 65 -2.86 3.16 -4.80
N PHE A 66 -2.26 3.86 -3.87
CA PHE A 66 -1.58 3.33 -2.70
C PHE A 66 -2.40 3.66 -1.45
N LEU A 67 -2.81 2.63 -0.74
CA LEU A 67 -3.54 2.76 0.53
C LEU A 67 -2.54 2.67 1.68
N GLY A 68 -2.27 3.81 2.29
CA GLY A 68 -1.15 3.98 3.19
C GLY A 68 0.16 4.26 2.44
N LEU A 69 1.01 5.04 3.05
CA LEU A 69 2.28 5.46 2.46
C LEU A 69 3.46 4.62 2.96
N GLY A 70 3.50 4.31 4.26
CA GLY A 70 4.68 3.75 4.90
C GLY A 70 5.91 4.60 4.59
N PHE A 71 7.05 3.98 4.30
CA PHE A 71 8.26 4.67 3.81
C PHE A 71 8.31 4.88 2.29
N GLY A 72 7.22 4.67 1.57
CA GLY A 72 7.12 4.96 0.13
C GLY A 72 7.79 3.95 -0.80
N HIS A 73 8.24 2.80 -0.31
CA HIS A 73 8.96 1.80 -1.13
C HIS A 73 8.16 1.30 -2.34
N ALA A 74 6.86 1.06 -2.16
CA ALA A 74 5.98 0.65 -3.25
C ALA A 74 5.84 1.75 -4.29
N LEU A 75 5.72 2.99 -3.85
CA LEU A 75 5.57 4.16 -4.71
C LEU A 75 6.83 4.41 -5.53
N LEU A 76 8.01 4.41 -4.91
CA LEU A 76 9.30 4.52 -5.62
C LEU A 76 9.48 3.45 -6.69
N GLU A 77 9.13 2.21 -6.40
CA GLU A 77 9.23 1.12 -7.38
C GLU A 77 8.22 1.30 -8.52
N ALA A 78 7.01 1.79 -8.24
CA ALA A 78 6.01 2.05 -9.27
C ALA A 78 6.43 3.17 -10.22
N GLN A 79 7.04 4.24 -9.73
CA GLN A 79 7.61 5.32 -10.54
C GLN A 79 8.66 4.80 -11.52
N LYS A 80 9.56 3.91 -11.05
CA LYS A 80 10.59 3.26 -11.87
C LYS A 80 10.00 2.29 -12.91
N SER A 81 8.96 1.54 -12.51
CA SER A 81 8.33 0.52 -13.34
C SER A 81 7.38 1.07 -14.40
N LEU A 82 6.83 2.28 -14.19
CA LEU A 82 5.88 2.98 -15.06
C LEU A 82 6.42 4.38 -15.38
N PRO A 83 7.36 4.48 -16.34
CA PRO A 83 8.03 5.74 -16.67
C PRO A 83 7.17 6.70 -17.51
N GLN A 84 5.94 6.35 -17.89
CA GLN A 84 5.08 7.19 -18.72
C GLN A 84 4.82 8.55 -18.03
N GLU A 85 5.02 9.65 -18.74
CA GLU A 85 4.79 11.02 -18.25
C GLU A 85 3.37 11.23 -17.70
N LYS A 86 2.39 10.56 -18.31
CA LYS A 86 0.97 10.64 -17.90
C LYS A 86 0.56 9.53 -16.92
N ALA A 87 1.51 8.79 -16.35
CA ALA A 87 1.21 7.92 -15.21
C ALA A 87 0.74 8.77 -14.02
N SER A 88 -0.12 8.22 -13.19
CA SER A 88 -0.64 8.91 -11.99
C SER A 88 -0.57 7.99 -10.79
N PHE A 89 0.12 8.44 -9.75
CA PHE A 89 0.30 7.73 -8.50
C PHE A 89 -0.45 8.45 -7.40
N VAL A 90 -1.57 7.90 -6.98
CA VAL A 90 -2.41 8.49 -5.93
C VAL A 90 -2.09 7.80 -4.62
N VAL A 91 -1.66 8.56 -3.64
CA VAL A 91 -1.37 8.04 -2.29
C VAL A 91 -2.44 8.56 -1.34
N VAL A 92 -3.15 7.63 -0.72
CA VAL A 92 -4.06 7.95 0.39
C VAL A 92 -3.27 7.76 1.68
N SER A 93 -2.82 8.88 2.26
CA SER A 93 -1.97 8.87 3.45
C SER A 93 -2.82 8.90 4.71
N GLU A 94 -2.40 8.15 5.70
CA GLU A 94 -2.97 8.09 7.04
C GLU A 94 -2.59 9.28 7.94
N ALA A 95 -1.53 10.01 7.59
CA ALA A 95 -1.05 11.17 8.32
C ALA A 95 -0.44 12.20 7.34
N ASP A 96 -0.79 13.45 7.52
CA ASP A 96 -0.39 14.55 6.64
C ASP A 96 1.13 14.78 6.68
N GLU A 97 1.73 14.65 7.86
CA GLU A 97 3.15 14.89 8.08
C GLU A 97 4.05 13.77 7.57
N LEU A 98 3.51 12.58 7.30
CA LEU A 98 4.34 11.43 6.94
C LEU A 98 5.14 11.66 5.65
N SER A 99 4.56 12.31 4.65
CA SER A 99 5.26 12.66 3.41
C SER A 99 6.42 13.63 3.67
N ARG A 100 6.22 14.62 4.56
CA ARG A 100 7.26 15.55 4.99
C ARG A 100 8.39 14.82 5.73
N TRP A 101 8.08 13.95 6.70
CA TRP A 101 9.08 13.17 7.44
C TRP A 101 9.94 12.33 6.50
N ILE A 102 9.31 11.68 5.51
CA ILE A 102 10.02 10.87 4.53
C ILE A 102 10.97 11.75 3.71
N SER A 103 10.51 12.92 3.25
CA SER A 103 11.32 13.86 2.46
C SER A 103 12.48 14.45 3.25
N GLU A 104 12.31 14.71 4.55
CA GLU A 104 13.34 15.28 5.43
C GLU A 104 14.41 14.26 5.82
N HIS A 105 14.06 12.97 5.90
CA HIS A 105 14.93 11.96 6.51
C HIS A 105 15.41 10.86 5.55
N LEU A 106 14.85 10.77 4.33
CA LEU A 106 15.27 9.82 3.31
C LEU A 106 15.80 10.56 2.07
N ALA A 107 17.03 10.25 1.68
CA ALA A 107 17.64 10.83 0.47
C ALA A 107 16.92 10.38 -0.82
N ASP A 108 16.47 9.13 -0.87
CA ASP A 108 15.67 8.60 -2.00
C ASP A 108 14.20 8.55 -1.57
N HIS A 109 13.44 9.58 -1.95
CA HIS A 109 12.01 9.68 -1.62
C HIS A 109 11.16 9.98 -2.87
N PRO A 110 9.87 9.58 -2.89
CA PRO A 110 9.05 9.61 -4.11
C PRO A 110 8.43 10.97 -4.45
N PHE A 111 8.57 12.00 -3.62
CA PHE A 111 7.75 13.22 -3.69
C PHE A 111 8.29 14.31 -4.62
N THR A 112 9.45 14.11 -5.24
CA THR A 112 9.97 14.99 -6.30
C THR A 112 9.33 14.71 -7.67
N ASP A 113 8.57 13.64 -7.80
CA ASP A 113 7.88 13.25 -9.02
C ASP A 113 6.49 13.90 -9.09
N GLU A 114 6.26 14.76 -10.06
CA GLU A 114 4.99 15.49 -10.27
C GLU A 114 3.79 14.57 -10.55
N ARG A 115 4.02 13.32 -10.90
CA ARG A 115 2.98 12.31 -11.10
C ARG A 115 2.40 11.77 -9.78
N VAL A 116 2.97 12.17 -8.63
CA VAL A 116 2.51 11.77 -7.30
C VAL A 116 1.47 12.76 -6.78
N HIS A 117 0.32 12.26 -6.42
CA HIS A 117 -0.78 13.03 -5.87
C HIS A 117 -1.12 12.52 -4.47
N LEU A 118 -0.79 13.31 -3.46
CA LEU A 118 -1.18 13.01 -2.08
C LEU A 118 -2.66 13.34 -1.90
N HIS A 119 -3.39 12.39 -1.39
CA HIS A 119 -4.79 12.55 -1.02
C HIS A 119 -4.93 12.34 0.48
N GLN A 120 -5.29 13.42 1.17
CA GLN A 120 -5.61 13.37 2.59
C GLN A 120 -6.93 12.64 2.78
N GLY A 121 -6.93 11.59 3.60
CA GLY A 121 -8.12 10.83 3.88
C GLY A 121 -7.81 9.47 4.49
N SER A 122 -8.86 8.80 4.89
CA SER A 122 -8.72 7.46 5.46
C SER A 122 -8.45 6.44 4.34
N PRO A 123 -7.34 5.69 4.39
CA PRO A 123 -7.12 4.56 3.47
C PRO A 123 -8.16 3.45 3.68
N PHE A 124 -8.97 3.54 4.73
CA PHE A 124 -10.04 2.60 5.06
C PHE A 124 -11.39 2.96 4.42
N ASP A 125 -11.49 4.15 3.82
CA ASP A 125 -12.69 4.58 3.11
C ASP A 125 -12.42 4.71 1.59
N PRO A 126 -12.21 3.58 0.88
CA PRO A 126 -12.04 3.59 -0.56
C PRO A 126 -13.33 4.01 -1.29
N ILE A 127 -14.43 4.08 -0.55
CA ILE A 127 -15.79 4.31 -1.07
C ILE A 127 -16.12 5.80 -1.12
N SER A 128 -15.38 6.66 -0.39
CA SER A 128 -15.62 8.11 -0.40
C SER A 128 -15.32 8.72 -1.77
N GLY A 129 -16.20 8.56 -2.68
CA GLY A 129 -16.49 9.23 -3.96
C GLY A 129 -15.39 9.90 -4.81
N LYS A 130 -14.23 10.20 -4.25
CA LYS A 130 -13.19 11.03 -4.86
C LYS A 130 -12.10 10.27 -5.63
N LEU A 131 -11.95 8.96 -5.41
CA LEU A 131 -10.99 8.15 -6.16
C LEU A 131 -11.63 7.69 -7.48
N SER A 132 -11.19 8.24 -8.59
CA SER A 132 -11.57 7.74 -9.91
C SER A 132 -11.01 6.33 -10.15
N GLU A 133 -11.60 5.61 -11.10
CA GLU A 133 -11.14 4.26 -11.46
C GLU A 133 -9.64 4.20 -11.73
N SER A 134 -9.01 3.14 -11.24
CA SER A 134 -7.57 2.89 -11.35
C SER A 134 -7.28 1.54 -12.01
N GLN A 135 -6.08 1.37 -12.54
CA GLN A 135 -5.58 0.07 -12.99
C GLN A 135 -5.05 -0.78 -11.84
N GLY A 136 -4.57 -0.14 -10.77
CA GLY A 136 -4.03 -0.85 -9.62
C GLY A 136 -4.36 -0.20 -8.29
N ILE A 137 -4.62 -1.02 -7.29
CA ILE A 137 -4.73 -0.62 -5.88
C ILE A 137 -3.76 -1.49 -5.08
N ILE A 138 -2.99 -0.86 -4.19
CA ILE A 138 -1.95 -1.52 -3.39
C ILE A 138 -2.13 -1.18 -1.93
N ALA A 139 -2.00 -2.20 -1.07
CA ALA A 139 -2.05 -2.02 0.37
C ALA A 139 -1.14 -3.01 1.12
N ASP A 140 -0.48 -2.54 2.18
CA ASP A 140 0.10 -3.39 3.21
C ASP A 140 -0.94 -3.62 4.30
N LEU A 141 -1.40 -4.86 4.45
CA LEU A 141 -2.49 -5.21 5.37
C LEU A 141 -2.09 -5.01 6.83
N ASP A 142 -0.82 -5.28 7.17
CA ASP A 142 -0.37 -5.15 8.55
C ASP A 142 -0.26 -3.66 8.94
N HIS A 143 0.18 -2.82 8.01
CA HIS A 143 0.19 -1.37 8.15
C HIS A 143 -1.24 -0.84 8.33
N LEU A 144 -2.15 -1.19 7.43
CA LEU A 144 -3.55 -0.76 7.54
C LEU A 144 -4.22 -1.24 8.83
N GLU A 145 -3.99 -2.49 9.26
CA GLU A 145 -4.56 -2.99 10.52
C GLU A 145 -4.03 -2.24 11.75
N ALA A 146 -2.75 -1.86 11.76
CA ALA A 146 -2.17 -1.11 12.86
C ALA A 146 -2.78 0.30 13.00
N LEU A 147 -3.21 0.89 11.89
CA LEU A 147 -3.79 2.22 11.81
C LEU A 147 -5.33 2.23 11.86
N ALA A 148 -5.95 1.05 11.70
CA ALA A 148 -7.40 0.95 11.67
C ALA A 148 -8.02 1.19 13.06
N PRO A 149 -9.15 1.89 13.13
CA PRO A 149 -9.96 1.93 14.35
C PRO A 149 -10.34 0.51 14.78
N LYS A 150 -10.32 0.21 16.07
CA LYS A 150 -10.56 -1.14 16.63
C LYS A 150 -11.83 -1.86 16.12
N LYS A 151 -12.82 -1.10 15.65
CA LYS A 151 -14.09 -1.64 15.13
C LYS A 151 -14.09 -1.90 13.61
N TRP A 152 -13.01 -1.59 12.89
CA TRP A 152 -12.98 -1.69 11.44
C TRP A 152 -12.33 -2.99 10.99
N SER A 153 -13.04 -3.71 10.12
CA SER A 153 -12.47 -4.87 9.42
C SER A 153 -12.07 -4.47 8.01
N ILE A 154 -10.77 -4.22 7.81
CA ILE A 154 -10.19 -3.88 6.50
C ILE A 154 -10.36 -5.00 5.44
N LEU A 155 -10.68 -6.21 5.88
CA LEU A 155 -10.91 -7.39 5.04
C LEU A 155 -12.38 -7.84 5.06
N SER A 156 -13.32 -6.93 5.38
CA SER A 156 -14.75 -7.20 5.19
C SER A 156 -15.09 -7.29 3.69
N GLU A 157 -16.12 -8.05 3.34
CA GLU A 157 -16.56 -8.17 1.95
C GLU A 157 -16.94 -6.81 1.35
N SER A 158 -17.54 -5.93 2.15
CA SER A 158 -17.90 -4.58 1.70
C SER A 158 -16.69 -3.73 1.33
N VAL A 159 -15.60 -3.78 2.13
CA VAL A 159 -14.35 -3.07 1.82
C VAL A 159 -13.67 -3.66 0.58
N LEU A 160 -13.57 -5.00 0.51
CA LEU A 160 -12.97 -5.67 -0.65
C LEU A 160 -13.78 -5.42 -1.94
N LYS A 161 -15.12 -5.38 -1.84
CA LYS A 161 -15.99 -5.00 -2.94
C LYS A 161 -15.75 -3.55 -3.36
N GLY A 162 -15.60 -2.62 -2.41
CA GLY A 162 -15.23 -1.23 -2.67
C GLY A 162 -13.93 -1.10 -3.47
N TYR A 163 -12.91 -1.90 -3.17
CA TYR A 163 -11.68 -1.95 -3.98
C TYR A 163 -11.96 -2.47 -5.40
N SER A 164 -12.75 -3.54 -5.52
CA SER A 164 -13.14 -4.08 -6.83
C SER A 164 -13.87 -3.02 -7.66
N ASP A 165 -14.80 -2.28 -7.08
CA ASP A 165 -15.59 -1.27 -7.78
C ASP A 165 -14.74 -0.07 -8.27
N ARG A 166 -13.63 0.21 -7.59
CA ARG A 166 -12.66 1.27 -7.98
C ARG A 166 -11.61 0.82 -8.99
N LEU A 167 -11.54 -0.45 -9.29
CA LEU A 167 -10.64 -0.96 -10.33
C LEU A 167 -11.34 -0.99 -11.69
N LYS A 168 -10.60 -0.64 -12.73
CA LYS A 168 -11.00 -0.92 -14.12
C LYS A 168 -11.08 -2.43 -14.34
N ASN A 169 -11.82 -2.84 -15.38
CA ASN A 169 -11.81 -4.25 -15.81
C ASN A 169 -10.38 -4.69 -16.15
N GLY A 170 -9.97 -5.84 -15.63
CA GLY A 170 -8.60 -6.31 -15.73
C GLY A 170 -7.61 -5.61 -14.79
N GLY A 171 -8.08 -4.68 -13.96
CA GLY A 171 -7.26 -4.02 -12.93
C GLY A 171 -6.84 -4.97 -11.83
N LEU A 172 -5.80 -4.60 -11.09
CA LEU A 172 -5.14 -5.45 -10.10
C LEU A 172 -5.23 -4.86 -8.69
N LEU A 173 -5.58 -5.71 -7.73
CA LEU A 173 -5.46 -5.46 -6.30
C LEU A 173 -4.23 -6.20 -5.78
N GLY A 174 -3.24 -5.48 -5.25
CA GLY A 174 -2.05 -6.04 -4.62
C GLY A 174 -2.10 -5.85 -3.11
N LEU A 175 -2.04 -6.96 -2.36
CA LEU A 175 -2.04 -6.92 -0.90
C LEU A 175 -0.80 -7.62 -0.36
N ILE A 176 -0.18 -7.04 0.68
CA ILE A 176 1.00 -7.59 1.36
C ILE A 176 0.62 -7.89 2.80
N SER A 177 1.09 -9.02 3.34
CA SER A 177 0.94 -9.34 4.76
C SER A 177 2.17 -10.06 5.30
N THR A 178 2.51 -9.84 6.57
CA THR A 178 3.58 -10.57 7.28
C THR A 178 3.19 -12.01 7.59
N ARG A 179 1.92 -12.35 7.45
CA ARG A 179 1.37 -13.69 7.71
C ARG A 179 0.33 -14.06 6.67
N GLU A 180 0.15 -15.33 6.47
CA GLU A 180 -0.99 -15.83 5.74
C GLU A 180 -2.30 -15.39 6.40
N ARG A 181 -3.29 -15.05 5.59
CA ARG A 181 -4.62 -14.59 6.01
C ARG A 181 -5.66 -15.65 5.63
N PRO A 182 -5.97 -16.60 6.53
CA PRO A 182 -6.92 -17.68 6.22
C PRO A 182 -8.25 -17.12 5.70
N GLY A 183 -8.73 -17.67 4.59
CA GLY A 183 -9.99 -17.27 3.98
C GLY A 183 -9.97 -15.97 3.16
N LEU A 184 -8.86 -15.22 3.11
CA LEU A 184 -8.78 -13.99 2.32
C LEU A 184 -8.96 -14.26 0.82
N GLU A 185 -8.32 -15.27 0.28
CA GLU A 185 -8.50 -15.65 -1.13
C GLU A 185 -9.97 -15.96 -1.46
N LYS A 186 -10.65 -16.71 -0.58
CA LYS A 186 -12.08 -17.01 -0.76
C LYS A 186 -12.92 -15.74 -0.79
N LYS A 187 -12.65 -14.78 0.10
CA LYS A 187 -13.34 -13.49 0.13
C LYS A 187 -13.07 -12.67 -1.13
N LEU A 188 -11.81 -12.62 -1.58
CA LEU A 188 -11.44 -11.92 -2.81
C LEU A 188 -12.14 -12.53 -4.03
N ARG A 189 -12.16 -13.86 -4.16
CA ARG A 189 -12.90 -14.55 -5.25
C ARG A 189 -14.39 -14.25 -5.19
N LYS A 190 -14.98 -14.21 -4.00
CA LYS A 190 -16.41 -13.88 -3.80
C LYS A 190 -16.79 -12.48 -4.30
N VAL A 191 -15.87 -11.52 -4.20
CA VAL A 191 -16.10 -10.14 -4.69
C VAL A 191 -15.60 -9.91 -6.12
N GLY A 192 -15.27 -10.98 -6.85
CA GLY A 192 -15.02 -10.94 -8.30
C GLY A 192 -13.54 -10.86 -8.71
N PHE A 193 -12.61 -11.19 -7.83
CA PHE A 193 -11.19 -11.31 -8.19
C PHE A 193 -10.82 -12.73 -8.58
N ASP A 194 -9.97 -12.87 -9.61
CA ASP A 194 -9.12 -14.03 -9.79
C ASP A 194 -7.85 -13.81 -8.97
N VAL A 195 -7.47 -14.77 -8.11
CA VAL A 195 -6.47 -14.57 -7.06
C VAL A 195 -5.29 -15.52 -7.21
N ALA A 196 -4.09 -14.94 -7.26
CA ALA A 196 -2.82 -15.63 -7.07
C ALA A 196 -2.18 -15.21 -5.75
N THR A 197 -1.49 -16.15 -5.10
CA THR A 197 -0.78 -15.93 -3.84
C THR A 197 0.67 -16.36 -4.00
N ASP A 198 1.62 -15.59 -3.46
CA ASP A 198 3.05 -15.87 -3.50
C ASP A 198 3.70 -15.56 -2.14
N LEU A 199 4.82 -16.23 -1.85
CA LEU A 199 5.64 -16.01 -0.67
C LEU A 199 6.94 -15.32 -1.08
N VAL A 200 7.21 -14.18 -0.49
CA VAL A 200 8.41 -13.38 -0.77
C VAL A 200 9.20 -13.18 0.52
N PRO A 201 10.53 -13.41 0.51
CA PRO A 201 11.35 -13.13 1.67
C PRO A 201 11.19 -11.69 2.16
N PHE A 202 11.23 -11.49 3.47
CA PHE A 202 11.17 -10.17 4.12
C PHE A 202 12.27 -9.24 3.62
N SER A 203 13.45 -9.80 3.41
CA SER A 203 14.62 -9.21 2.74
C SER A 203 15.33 -10.30 1.93
N PRO A 204 16.24 -9.99 1.00
CA PRO A 204 16.88 -10.99 0.15
C PRO A 204 17.47 -12.21 0.87
N ASN A 205 17.95 -12.02 2.10
CA ASN A 205 18.58 -13.07 2.92
C ASN A 205 17.71 -13.53 4.10
N SER A 206 16.44 -13.11 4.15
CA SER A 206 15.53 -13.47 5.26
C SER A 206 14.96 -14.87 5.09
N LYS A 207 14.96 -15.66 6.19
CA LYS A 207 14.21 -16.91 6.28
C LYS A 207 12.71 -16.68 6.53
N LYS A 208 12.31 -15.46 6.95
CA LYS A 208 10.92 -15.08 7.16
C LYS A 208 10.34 -14.56 5.85
N ASN A 209 9.13 -14.97 5.53
CA ASN A 209 8.42 -14.55 4.32
C ASN A 209 7.27 -13.59 4.65
N ARG A 210 6.90 -12.80 3.64
CA ARG A 210 5.63 -12.09 3.56
C ARG A 210 4.76 -12.76 2.51
N THR A 211 3.46 -12.78 2.73
CA THR A 211 2.49 -13.28 1.77
C THR A 211 2.02 -12.13 0.88
N LEU A 212 2.09 -12.33 -0.42
CA LEU A 212 1.55 -11.43 -1.43
C LEU A 212 0.26 -12.03 -1.98
N TYR A 213 -0.80 -11.22 -2.04
CA TYR A 213 -2.04 -11.58 -2.71
C TYR A 213 -2.20 -10.65 -3.92
N LEU A 214 -2.39 -11.23 -5.10
CA LEU A 214 -2.63 -10.51 -6.33
C LEU A 214 -4.01 -10.90 -6.84
N GLY A 215 -4.97 -9.98 -6.73
CA GLY A 215 -6.32 -10.16 -7.23
C GLY A 215 -6.50 -9.43 -8.56
N LYS A 216 -6.80 -10.14 -9.64
CA LYS A 216 -7.17 -9.55 -10.92
C LYS A 216 -8.70 -9.42 -11.01
N LYS A 217 -9.21 -8.22 -11.22
CA LYS A 217 -10.63 -8.00 -11.45
C LYS A 217 -11.05 -8.67 -12.75
N GLY A 218 -11.98 -9.64 -12.68
CA GLY A 218 -12.54 -10.32 -13.85
C GLY A 218 -13.31 -9.34 -14.74
N HIS A 219 -13.52 -9.73 -16.00
CA HIS A 219 -14.54 -9.11 -16.82
C HIS A 219 -15.90 -9.55 -16.26
N TYR A 220 -16.72 -8.60 -15.86
CA TYR A 220 -18.09 -8.86 -15.42
C TYR A 220 -18.85 -9.44 -16.64
N GLN A 221 -18.98 -10.75 -16.73
CA GLN A 221 -20.01 -11.33 -17.60
C GLN A 221 -21.34 -11.00 -16.92
N ARG A 222 -22.09 -10.04 -17.49
CA ARG A 222 -23.49 -9.89 -17.14
C ARG A 222 -24.15 -11.23 -17.47
N SER A 223 -24.50 -11.99 -16.43
CA SER A 223 -25.45 -13.08 -16.57
C SER A 223 -26.76 -12.45 -17.06
N HIS A 224 -27.14 -12.80 -18.28
CA HIS A 224 -28.45 -12.53 -18.88
C HIS A 224 -29.52 -13.32 -18.15
#